data_adb9e4ea7b54b00154fb691e4257222c
#
_entry.id   adb9e4ea7b54b00154fb691e4257222c
#
_cell.length_a   1.000
_cell.length_b   1.000
_cell.length_c   1.000
_cell.angle_alpha   90.00
_cell.angle_beta   90.00
_cell.angle_gamma   90.00
#
_symmetry.space_group_name_H-M   'P 1'
#
loop_
_entity.id
_entity.type
_entity.pdbx_description
1 polymer ?
#
loop_
_entity_poly.entity_id
_entity_poly.type
_entity_poly.pdbx_seq_one_letter_code
_entity_poly.pdbx_strand_id
1 'polypeptide(L)'
;IQISQDYSSMVNFARCKCLGANVLRGPNQIPWDGKLKYDYQLWIDSDIVFDSNKFWQLCDLSVPEESAEVDESGNIVSWDEDLLNKRSITAGWYATEDGSTTSVAHWLEEEDFRKNGGVMNHENVESISKRKKPFTVDYTGFGWVLIKKGVFETLEYPWFAPKMQQFESGAVQDMCGEDVSFCLDAIDKGWDIWCDPRIRVGHEKTRII
;
A
#
# COMPACT_ATOMS: atom_id res chain seq x y z
N ILE A 1 -0.48 -19.79 6.41
CA ILE A 1 0.24 -18.53 6.61
C ILE A 1 1.72 -18.83 6.62
N GLN A 2 2.49 -18.12 5.84
CA GLN A 2 3.95 -18.13 5.86
C GLN A 2 4.44 -16.73 6.24
N ILE A 3 5.45 -16.63 7.09
CA ILE A 3 6.05 -15.38 7.49
C ILE A 3 7.38 -15.22 6.77
N SER A 4 7.57 -14.10 6.09
CA SER A 4 8.85 -13.66 5.55
C SER A 4 9.29 -12.41 6.32
N GLN A 5 10.52 -12.42 6.81
CA GLN A 5 11.06 -11.32 7.60
C GLN A 5 12.50 -11.07 7.18
N ASP A 6 12.86 -9.81 7.04
CA ASP A 6 14.24 -9.39 6.82
C ASP A 6 14.51 -8.09 7.57
N TYR A 7 15.78 -7.79 7.75
CA TYR A 7 16.23 -6.59 8.43
C TYR A 7 17.34 -5.91 7.63
N SER A 8 17.25 -4.61 7.51
CA SER A 8 18.28 -3.77 6.90
C SER A 8 18.19 -2.35 7.46
N SER A 9 19.30 -1.64 7.53
CA SER A 9 19.31 -0.21 7.78
C SER A 9 18.66 0.61 6.66
N MET A 10 18.45 -0.01 5.49
CA MET A 10 17.74 0.55 4.36
C MET A 10 16.48 -0.28 4.10
N VAL A 11 15.32 0.29 4.39
CA VAL A 11 14.04 -0.40 4.35
C VAL A 11 13.68 -0.96 2.97
N ASN A 12 14.03 -0.26 1.91
CA ASN A 12 13.84 -0.73 0.53
C ASN A 12 14.55 -2.07 0.23
N PHE A 13 15.74 -2.28 0.78
CA PHE A 13 16.43 -3.57 0.67
C PHE A 13 15.74 -4.65 1.50
N ALA A 14 15.34 -4.34 2.73
CA ALA A 14 14.62 -5.29 3.58
C ALA A 14 13.33 -5.74 2.88
N ARG A 15 12.54 -4.83 2.34
CA ARG A 15 11.29 -5.13 1.64
C ARG A 15 11.53 -6.00 0.40
N CYS A 16 12.51 -5.66 -0.44
CA CYS A 16 12.86 -6.49 -1.59
C CYS A 16 13.28 -7.91 -1.17
N LYS A 17 14.07 -8.05 -0.11
CA LYS A 17 14.50 -9.36 0.40
C LYS A 17 13.34 -10.17 0.98
N CYS A 18 12.36 -9.54 1.64
CA CYS A 18 11.14 -10.21 2.08
C CYS A 18 10.40 -10.89 0.92
N LEU A 19 10.50 -10.35 -0.29
CA LEU A 19 9.99 -10.95 -1.53
C LEU A 19 10.98 -11.95 -2.19
N GLY A 20 12.07 -12.29 -1.51
CA GLY A 20 13.07 -13.21 -2.01
C GLY A 20 13.92 -12.65 -3.13
N ALA A 21 14.10 -11.33 -3.20
CA ALA A 21 14.96 -10.69 -4.19
C ALA A 21 16.40 -11.22 -4.16
N ASN A 22 16.98 -11.38 -5.32
CA ASN A 22 18.36 -11.80 -5.49
C ASN A 22 19.02 -11.03 -6.64
N VAL A 23 20.03 -10.24 -6.33
CA VAL A 23 20.75 -9.41 -7.31
C VAL A 23 21.31 -10.19 -8.50
N LEU A 24 21.57 -11.49 -8.33
CA LEU A 24 22.09 -12.34 -9.40
C LEU A 24 21.03 -12.77 -10.43
N ARG A 25 19.73 -12.50 -10.15
CA ARG A 25 18.64 -12.83 -11.07
C ARG A 25 18.30 -11.70 -12.06
N GLY A 26 18.91 -10.52 -11.88
CA GLY A 26 18.66 -9.37 -12.76
C GLY A 26 17.29 -8.72 -12.57
N PRO A 27 16.85 -7.86 -13.51
CA PRO A 27 15.64 -7.04 -13.34
C PRO A 27 14.32 -7.82 -13.54
N ASN A 28 14.33 -8.91 -14.29
CA ASN A 28 13.12 -9.65 -14.65
C ASN A 28 12.76 -10.73 -13.59
N GLN A 29 12.87 -10.40 -12.32
CA GLN A 29 12.51 -11.33 -11.25
C GLN A 29 11.11 -11.07 -10.72
N ILE A 30 10.47 -12.13 -10.27
CA ILE A 30 9.16 -12.10 -9.61
C ILE A 30 9.32 -12.55 -8.15
N PRO A 31 8.36 -12.22 -7.27
CA PRO A 31 8.42 -12.59 -5.86
C PRO A 31 8.72 -14.07 -5.68
N TRP A 32 9.68 -14.37 -4.79
CA TRP A 32 10.18 -15.72 -4.46
C TRP A 32 10.46 -16.62 -5.68
N ASP A 33 10.79 -16.03 -6.83
CA ASP A 33 11.07 -16.77 -8.08
C ASP A 33 9.87 -17.64 -8.53
N GLY A 34 8.65 -17.20 -8.20
CA GLY A 34 7.42 -17.94 -8.48
C GLY A 34 7.25 -19.26 -7.71
N LYS A 35 8.18 -19.60 -6.80
CA LYS A 35 8.17 -20.87 -6.07
C LYS A 35 7.18 -20.91 -4.91
N LEU A 36 6.90 -19.73 -4.33
CA LEU A 36 5.93 -19.61 -3.25
C LEU A 36 4.53 -19.36 -3.84
N LYS A 37 3.58 -20.25 -3.48
CA LYS A 37 2.17 -20.03 -3.80
C LYS A 37 1.54 -19.19 -2.70
N TYR A 38 0.92 -18.10 -3.05
CA TYR A 38 0.19 -17.21 -2.15
C TYR A 38 -0.96 -16.55 -2.90
N ASP A 39 -1.95 -16.08 -2.16
CA ASP A 39 -3.08 -15.31 -2.70
C ASP A 39 -2.90 -13.83 -2.35
N TYR A 40 -2.47 -13.54 -1.12
CA TYR A 40 -2.23 -12.20 -0.61
C TYR A 40 -0.94 -12.12 0.19
N GLN A 41 -0.39 -10.91 0.25
CA GLN A 41 0.73 -10.53 1.10
C GLN A 41 0.29 -9.43 2.04
N LEU A 42 0.36 -9.66 3.34
CA LEU A 42 0.17 -8.64 4.36
C LEU A 42 1.52 -8.04 4.75
N TRP A 43 1.66 -6.76 4.56
CA TRP A 43 2.82 -5.97 4.96
C TRP A 43 2.56 -5.30 6.30
N ILE A 44 3.49 -5.47 7.24
CA ILE A 44 3.41 -4.92 8.58
C ILE A 44 4.78 -4.40 8.95
N ASP A 45 4.90 -3.10 9.22
CA ASP A 45 6.14 -2.55 9.78
C ASP A 45 6.22 -2.89 11.29
N SER A 46 7.43 -3.03 11.81
CA SER A 46 7.68 -3.53 13.18
C SER A 46 7.18 -2.64 14.31
N ASP A 47 6.81 -1.41 14.01
CA ASP A 47 6.30 -0.40 14.96
C ASP A 47 4.77 -0.18 14.80
N ILE A 48 4.09 -1.08 14.11
CA ILE A 48 2.62 -1.05 13.97
C ILE A 48 1.96 -1.84 15.10
N VAL A 49 0.97 -1.22 15.73
CA VAL A 49 0.15 -1.82 16.80
C VAL A 49 -1.26 -2.05 16.28
N PHE A 50 -1.69 -3.28 16.26
CA PHE A 50 -2.99 -3.70 15.71
C PHE A 50 -3.62 -4.84 16.52
N ASP A 51 -4.91 -5.07 16.30
CA ASP A 51 -5.62 -6.25 16.76
C ASP A 51 -6.10 -7.12 15.57
N SER A 52 -6.57 -8.33 15.86
CA SER A 52 -7.02 -9.26 14.84
C SER A 52 -8.22 -8.73 14.02
N ASN A 53 -9.05 -7.84 14.58
CA ASN A 53 -10.18 -7.27 13.84
C ASN A 53 -9.69 -6.39 12.69
N LYS A 54 -8.55 -5.69 12.87
CA LYS A 54 -7.96 -4.87 11.80
C LYS A 54 -7.52 -5.71 10.60
N PHE A 55 -7.04 -6.92 10.87
CA PHE A 55 -6.71 -7.86 9.79
C PHE A 55 -7.97 -8.30 9.03
N TRP A 56 -9.02 -8.71 9.74
CA TRP A 56 -10.26 -9.14 9.08
C TRP A 56 -10.92 -8.01 8.30
N GLN A 57 -10.96 -6.80 8.86
CA GLN A 57 -11.43 -5.63 8.13
C GLN A 57 -10.65 -5.36 6.84
N LEU A 58 -9.34 -5.62 6.83
CA LEU A 58 -8.51 -5.48 5.63
C LEU A 58 -8.82 -6.56 4.59
N CYS A 59 -9.09 -7.80 5.04
CA CYS A 59 -9.57 -8.87 4.18
C CYS A 59 -10.93 -8.54 3.56
N ASP A 60 -11.88 -8.04 4.36
CA ASP A 60 -13.21 -7.62 3.87
C ASP A 60 -13.11 -6.47 2.86
N LEU A 61 -12.13 -5.56 3.04
CA LEU A 61 -11.88 -4.51 2.07
C LEU A 61 -11.38 -5.06 0.74
N SER A 62 -10.53 -6.09 0.77
CA SER A 62 -9.94 -6.72 -0.42
C SER A 62 -10.91 -7.62 -1.16
N VAL A 63 -11.88 -8.19 -0.44
CA VAL A 63 -12.93 -9.07 -0.98
C VAL A 63 -14.29 -8.50 -0.59
N PRO A 64 -14.74 -7.43 -1.24
CA PRO A 64 -16.00 -6.77 -0.89
C PRO A 64 -17.18 -7.70 -1.14
N GLU A 65 -18.18 -7.63 -0.26
CA GLU A 65 -19.38 -8.46 -0.31
C GLU A 65 -20.08 -8.37 -1.69
N GLU A 66 -20.08 -7.20 -2.29
CA GLU A 66 -20.66 -6.96 -3.62
C GLU A 66 -19.95 -7.69 -4.76
N SER A 67 -18.77 -8.25 -4.54
CA SER A 67 -18.08 -9.09 -5.53
C SER A 67 -18.57 -10.54 -5.56
N ALA A 68 -19.34 -10.97 -4.56
CA ALA A 68 -19.88 -12.31 -4.51
C ALA A 68 -21.24 -12.38 -5.21
N GLU A 69 -21.37 -13.27 -6.19
CA GLU A 69 -22.66 -13.66 -6.73
C GLU A 69 -23.22 -14.82 -5.92
N VAL A 70 -24.46 -14.70 -5.47
CA VAL A 70 -25.10 -15.70 -4.63
C VAL A 70 -26.33 -16.30 -5.30
N ASP A 71 -26.58 -17.60 -5.07
CA ASP A 71 -27.79 -18.27 -5.50
C ASP A 71 -29.01 -17.91 -4.62
N GLU A 72 -30.19 -18.43 -4.98
CA GLU A 72 -31.43 -18.21 -4.22
C GLU A 72 -31.37 -18.74 -2.76
N SER A 73 -30.44 -19.61 -2.46
CA SER A 73 -30.15 -20.17 -1.15
C SER A 73 -29.12 -19.39 -0.34
N GLY A 74 -28.51 -18.34 -0.94
CA GLY A 74 -27.47 -17.53 -0.33
C GLY A 74 -26.07 -18.14 -0.39
N ASN A 75 -25.84 -19.18 -1.23
CA ASN A 75 -24.51 -19.73 -1.44
C ASN A 75 -23.78 -18.93 -2.51
N ILE A 76 -22.47 -18.67 -2.31
CA ILE A 76 -21.64 -18.03 -3.30
C ILE A 76 -21.43 -19.00 -4.48
N VAL A 77 -21.79 -18.58 -5.69
CA VAL A 77 -21.67 -19.36 -6.93
C VAL A 77 -20.56 -18.86 -7.84
N SER A 78 -20.24 -17.56 -7.78
CA SER A 78 -19.13 -16.97 -8.52
C SER A 78 -18.66 -15.67 -7.85
N TRP A 79 -17.57 -15.11 -8.40
CA TRP A 79 -17.00 -13.84 -7.96
C TRP A 79 -16.83 -12.90 -9.15
N ASP A 80 -17.11 -11.63 -8.93
CA ASP A 80 -16.77 -10.57 -9.88
C ASP A 80 -15.26 -10.28 -9.81
N GLU A 81 -14.52 -10.88 -10.73
CA GLU A 81 -13.06 -10.75 -10.80
C GLU A 81 -12.61 -9.31 -11.08
N ASP A 82 -13.40 -8.51 -11.78
CA ASP A 82 -13.06 -7.11 -12.03
C ASP A 82 -13.13 -6.28 -10.75
N LEU A 83 -14.14 -6.52 -9.92
CA LEU A 83 -14.23 -5.88 -8.58
C LEU A 83 -13.11 -6.35 -7.67
N LEU A 84 -12.78 -7.65 -7.65
CA LEU A 84 -11.67 -8.19 -6.88
C LEU A 84 -10.32 -7.61 -7.33
N ASN A 85 -10.14 -7.41 -8.63
CA ASN A 85 -8.90 -6.83 -9.15
C ASN A 85 -8.78 -5.34 -8.82
N LYS A 86 -9.87 -4.58 -8.81
CA LYS A 86 -9.86 -3.19 -8.33
C LYS A 86 -9.47 -3.05 -6.86
N ARG A 87 -9.60 -4.10 -6.06
CA ARG A 87 -9.24 -4.14 -4.63
C ARG A 87 -7.92 -4.86 -4.36
N SER A 88 -7.03 -4.92 -5.34
CA SER A 88 -5.77 -5.68 -5.23
C SER A 88 -4.76 -5.07 -4.27
N ILE A 89 -4.83 -3.75 -4.00
CA ILE A 89 -4.00 -3.07 -3.00
C ILE A 89 -4.94 -2.39 -2.02
N THR A 90 -4.93 -2.84 -0.77
CA THR A 90 -5.81 -2.31 0.28
C THR A 90 -5.01 -1.98 1.53
N ALA A 91 -5.34 -0.87 2.16
CA ALA A 91 -4.61 -0.34 3.29
C ALA A 91 -5.53 0.10 4.44
N GLY A 92 -5.01 -0.03 5.64
CA GLY A 92 -5.42 0.77 6.75
C GLY A 92 -4.57 2.04 6.84
N TRP A 93 -4.77 2.80 7.89
CA TRP A 93 -4.03 4.04 8.09
C TRP A 93 -3.58 4.20 9.56
N TYR A 94 -2.56 5.01 9.74
CA TYR A 94 -2.04 5.41 11.05
C TYR A 94 -1.67 6.89 11.02
N ALA A 95 -1.66 7.51 12.19
CA ALA A 95 -1.20 8.89 12.31
C ALA A 95 0.33 8.95 12.17
N THR A 96 0.82 10.00 11.51
CA THR A 96 2.24 10.33 11.46
C THR A 96 2.72 10.90 12.79
N GLU A 97 4.00 11.21 12.91
CA GLU A 97 4.61 11.64 14.17
C GLU A 97 3.98 12.91 14.76
N ASP A 98 3.46 13.80 13.91
CA ASP A 98 2.80 15.04 14.31
C ASP A 98 1.39 14.81 14.91
N GLY A 99 0.83 13.61 14.73
CA GLY A 99 -0.49 13.22 15.21
C GLY A 99 -1.66 13.85 14.45
N SER A 100 -1.42 14.71 13.46
CA SER A 100 -2.45 15.44 12.70
C SER A 100 -2.63 14.91 11.28
N THR A 101 -1.58 14.43 10.65
CA THR A 101 -1.59 13.82 9.32
C THR A 101 -1.60 12.30 9.38
N THR A 102 -1.92 11.67 8.27
CA THR A 102 -1.99 10.19 8.18
C THR A 102 -0.99 9.63 7.19
N SER A 103 -0.83 8.31 7.21
CA SER A 103 0.01 7.54 6.29
C SER A 103 -0.56 7.41 4.88
N VAL A 104 -1.66 8.08 4.54
CA VAL A 104 -2.27 8.06 3.21
C VAL A 104 -2.39 9.47 2.64
N ALA A 105 -2.20 9.59 1.33
CA ALA A 105 -2.18 10.88 0.67
C ALA A 105 -2.68 10.81 -0.77
N HIS A 106 -2.94 11.99 -1.34
CA HIS A 106 -3.23 12.19 -2.74
C HIS A 106 -2.09 12.97 -3.40
N TRP A 107 -1.76 12.58 -4.65
CA TRP A 107 -0.83 13.33 -5.47
C TRP A 107 -1.45 14.68 -5.84
N LEU A 108 -0.61 15.66 -6.03
CA LEU A 108 -1.03 17.02 -6.43
C LEU A 108 -0.42 17.38 -7.78
N GLU A 109 -1.15 18.15 -8.55
CA GLU A 109 -0.59 18.84 -9.72
C GLU A 109 0.50 19.84 -9.27
N GLU A 110 1.44 20.17 -10.14
CA GLU A 110 2.63 20.96 -9.78
C GLU A 110 2.29 22.28 -9.07
N GLU A 111 1.27 23.00 -9.54
CA GLU A 111 0.89 24.27 -8.93
C GLU A 111 0.44 24.12 -7.48
N ASP A 112 -0.38 23.10 -7.21
CA ASP A 112 -0.89 22.83 -5.86
C ASP A 112 0.17 22.19 -4.97
N PHE A 113 1.06 21.35 -5.54
CA PHE A 113 2.22 20.82 -4.85
C PHE A 113 3.16 21.93 -4.36
N ARG A 114 3.42 22.94 -5.20
CA ARG A 114 4.19 24.14 -4.80
C ARG A 114 3.51 24.93 -3.69
N LYS A 115 2.19 25.15 -3.80
CA LYS A 115 1.40 25.86 -2.75
C LYS A 115 1.39 25.08 -1.43
N ASN A 116 1.42 23.76 -1.51
CA ASN A 116 1.47 22.86 -0.34
C ASN A 116 2.90 22.65 0.22
N GLY A 117 3.85 23.50 -0.18
CA GLY A 117 5.21 23.47 0.34
C GLY A 117 6.07 22.29 -0.14
N GLY A 118 5.72 21.66 -1.28
CA GLY A 118 6.45 20.53 -1.84
C GLY A 118 6.10 19.19 -1.17
N VAL A 119 4.91 19.07 -0.63
CA VAL A 119 4.43 17.85 0.05
C VAL A 119 3.12 17.38 -0.58
N MET A 120 2.92 16.06 -0.69
CA MET A 120 1.65 15.47 -1.10
C MET A 120 0.50 15.93 -0.17
N ASN A 121 -0.71 15.84 -0.66
CA ASN A 121 -1.91 16.14 0.13
C ASN A 121 -2.26 14.95 1.03
N HIS A 122 -1.64 14.90 2.21
CA HIS A 122 -1.97 13.89 3.21
C HIS A 122 -3.38 14.06 3.74
N GLU A 123 -4.10 12.96 3.90
CA GLU A 123 -5.36 12.96 4.63
C GLU A 123 -5.11 13.38 6.09
N ASN A 124 -5.97 14.25 6.58
CA ASN A 124 -5.92 14.69 7.98
C ASN A 124 -6.66 13.68 8.87
N VAL A 125 -6.13 13.42 10.07
CA VAL A 125 -6.71 12.47 11.05
C VAL A 125 -8.17 12.80 11.37
N GLU A 126 -8.52 14.08 11.47
CA GLU A 126 -9.90 14.51 11.73
C GLU A 126 -10.82 14.25 10.53
N SER A 127 -10.35 14.53 9.30
CA SER A 127 -11.12 14.35 8.08
C SER A 127 -11.36 12.87 7.77
N ILE A 128 -10.31 12.05 7.84
CA ILE A 128 -10.42 10.61 7.55
C ILE A 128 -11.33 9.90 8.56
N SER A 129 -11.28 10.31 9.83
CA SER A 129 -12.13 9.74 10.90
C SER A 129 -13.63 10.00 10.70
N LYS A 130 -13.98 11.01 9.91
CA LYS A 130 -15.38 11.35 9.57
C LYS A 130 -15.90 10.57 8.36
N ARG A 131 -15.00 10.01 7.54
CA ARG A 131 -15.38 9.19 6.37
C ARG A 131 -16.02 7.88 6.85
N LYS A 132 -16.96 7.36 6.07
CA LYS A 132 -17.72 6.13 6.39
C LYS A 132 -17.49 5.01 5.38
N LYS A 133 -16.95 5.33 4.22
CA LYS A 133 -16.76 4.40 3.11
C LYS A 133 -15.30 4.34 2.69
N PRO A 134 -14.84 3.19 2.21
CA PRO A 134 -13.54 3.09 1.56
C PRO A 134 -13.41 4.06 0.40
N PHE A 135 -12.19 4.50 0.13
CA PHE A 135 -11.86 5.45 -0.93
C PHE A 135 -10.48 5.14 -1.50
N THR A 136 -10.22 5.61 -2.70
CA THR A 136 -8.90 5.47 -3.34
C THR A 136 -7.95 6.56 -2.87
N VAL A 137 -6.68 6.22 -2.83
CA VAL A 137 -5.56 7.13 -2.52
C VAL A 137 -4.45 6.92 -3.53
N ASP A 138 -3.55 7.89 -3.66
CA ASP A 138 -2.39 7.77 -4.55
C ASP A 138 -1.14 7.29 -3.80
N TYR A 139 -1.17 7.34 -2.48
CA TYR A 139 -0.09 6.89 -1.61
C TYR A 139 -0.62 6.26 -0.33
N THR A 140 0.04 5.22 0.11
CA THR A 140 -0.08 4.64 1.45
C THR A 140 1.28 4.22 1.98
N GLY A 141 1.54 4.53 3.25
CA GLY A 141 2.70 3.94 3.94
C GLY A 141 2.52 2.43 4.12
N PHE A 142 3.61 1.69 4.08
CA PHE A 142 3.63 0.22 4.08
C PHE A 142 3.47 -0.43 5.46
N GLY A 143 3.09 0.35 6.46
CA GLY A 143 2.88 -0.17 7.82
C GLY A 143 1.73 -1.16 7.96
N TRP A 144 0.68 -1.05 7.14
CA TRP A 144 -0.50 -1.91 7.19
C TRP A 144 -1.19 -2.01 5.84
N VAL A 145 -0.67 -2.88 4.96
CA VAL A 145 -1.12 -3.02 3.57
C VAL A 145 -1.28 -4.48 3.19
N LEU A 146 -2.41 -4.82 2.57
CA LEU A 146 -2.67 -6.14 1.99
C LEU A 146 -2.64 -6.03 0.46
N ILE A 147 -1.84 -6.88 -0.17
CA ILE A 147 -1.60 -6.85 -1.61
C ILE A 147 -1.91 -8.23 -2.21
N LYS A 148 -2.82 -8.26 -3.20
CA LYS A 148 -3.17 -9.47 -3.94
C LYS A 148 -2.00 -9.91 -4.83
N LYS A 149 -1.85 -11.20 -5.00
CA LYS A 149 -0.96 -11.77 -6.01
C LYS A 149 -1.27 -11.20 -7.39
N GLY A 150 -0.25 -10.94 -8.16
CA GLY A 150 -0.36 -10.30 -9.48
C GLY A 150 0.17 -8.88 -9.49
N VAL A 151 0.02 -8.14 -8.41
CA VAL A 151 0.51 -6.75 -8.34
C VAL A 151 2.03 -6.71 -8.52
N PHE A 152 2.80 -7.34 -7.64
CA PHE A 152 4.27 -7.35 -7.73
C PHE A 152 4.80 -8.01 -9.00
N GLU A 153 4.07 -8.96 -9.56
CA GLU A 153 4.42 -9.64 -10.80
C GLU A 153 4.30 -8.73 -12.04
N THR A 154 3.57 -7.62 -11.94
CA THR A 154 3.48 -6.60 -13.01
C THR A 154 4.52 -5.50 -12.87
N LEU A 155 5.18 -5.40 -11.72
CA LEU A 155 6.17 -4.36 -11.44
C LEU A 155 7.58 -4.85 -11.76
N GLU A 156 8.45 -3.91 -12.13
CA GLU A 156 9.85 -4.22 -12.36
C GLU A 156 10.64 -4.24 -11.04
N TYR A 157 11.57 -5.19 -10.93
CA TYR A 157 12.55 -5.16 -9.85
C TYR A 157 13.59 -4.04 -10.10
N PRO A 158 13.99 -3.31 -9.06
CA PRO A 158 13.65 -3.43 -7.64
C PRO A 158 12.31 -2.77 -7.28
N TRP A 159 11.38 -3.57 -6.75
CA TRP A 159 9.99 -3.19 -6.46
C TRP A 159 9.82 -2.00 -5.50
N PHE A 160 10.86 -1.69 -4.75
CA PHE A 160 10.89 -0.63 -3.73
C PHE A 160 12.07 0.32 -3.95
N ALA A 161 12.43 0.61 -5.21
CA ALA A 161 13.50 1.56 -5.49
C ALA A 161 13.03 3.00 -5.26
N PRO A 162 13.70 3.79 -4.41
CA PRO A 162 13.48 5.23 -4.39
C PRO A 162 13.69 5.83 -5.79
N LYS A 163 12.84 6.75 -6.19
CA LYS A 163 12.85 7.36 -7.52
C LYS A 163 12.89 8.87 -7.45
N MET A 164 13.49 9.46 -8.46
CA MET A 164 13.30 10.88 -8.73
C MET A 164 11.99 11.05 -9.50
N GLN A 165 11.02 11.70 -8.87
CA GLN A 165 9.78 12.13 -9.53
C GLN A 165 9.96 13.55 -10.02
N GLN A 166 9.60 13.81 -11.28
CA GLN A 166 9.70 15.12 -11.90
C GLN A 166 8.35 15.51 -12.51
N PHE A 167 7.91 16.72 -12.25
CA PHE A 167 6.74 17.27 -12.94
C PHE A 167 7.08 17.62 -14.40
N GLU A 168 6.05 17.70 -15.24
CA GLU A 168 6.20 17.95 -16.70
C GLU A 168 7.00 19.22 -17.01
N SER A 169 6.91 20.24 -16.16
CA SER A 169 7.68 21.47 -16.32
C SER A 169 9.20 21.26 -16.21
N GLY A 170 9.63 20.18 -15.59
CA GLY A 170 11.02 19.92 -15.25
C GLY A 170 11.59 20.80 -14.15
N ALA A 171 10.81 21.76 -13.64
CA ALA A 171 11.27 22.75 -12.67
C ALA A 171 11.17 22.27 -11.22
N VAL A 172 10.36 21.25 -10.95
CA VAL A 172 10.20 20.63 -9.63
C VAL A 172 10.58 19.16 -9.72
N GLN A 173 11.44 18.76 -8.82
CA GLN A 173 11.84 17.36 -8.66
C GLN A 173 11.76 17.00 -7.18
N ASP A 174 11.34 15.78 -6.90
CA ASP A 174 11.34 15.21 -5.56
C ASP A 174 11.91 13.80 -5.56
N MET A 175 12.65 13.46 -4.52
CA MET A 175 13.12 12.10 -4.31
C MET A 175 12.07 11.34 -3.51
N CYS A 176 11.25 10.57 -4.20
CA CYS A 176 10.27 9.72 -3.56
C CYS A 176 10.93 8.56 -2.81
N GLY A 177 10.47 8.33 -1.59
CA GLY A 177 10.81 7.15 -0.81
C GLY A 177 10.34 5.86 -1.49
N GLU A 178 10.69 4.72 -0.93
CA GLU A 178 10.42 3.41 -1.52
C GLU A 178 8.94 3.06 -1.56
N ASP A 179 8.17 3.51 -0.58
CA ASP A 179 6.73 3.31 -0.49
C ASP A 179 5.96 4.20 -1.48
N VAL A 180 6.36 5.46 -1.62
CA VAL A 180 5.80 6.36 -2.64
C VAL A 180 6.10 5.84 -4.04
N SER A 181 7.34 5.41 -4.29
CA SER A 181 7.76 4.86 -5.58
C SER A 181 6.98 3.60 -5.95
N PHE A 182 6.74 2.69 -5.00
CA PHE A 182 5.89 1.53 -5.22
C PHE A 182 4.47 1.94 -5.60
N CYS A 183 3.87 2.90 -4.88
CA CYS A 183 2.51 3.37 -5.16
C CYS A 183 2.40 3.96 -6.57
N LEU A 184 3.35 4.80 -6.97
CA LEU A 184 3.40 5.37 -8.33
C LEU A 184 3.51 4.29 -9.39
N ASP A 185 4.43 3.32 -9.20
CA ASP A 185 4.59 2.20 -10.14
C ASP A 185 3.34 1.34 -10.26
N ALA A 186 2.66 1.09 -9.15
CA ALA A 186 1.41 0.34 -9.14
C ALA A 186 0.30 1.08 -9.90
N ILE A 187 0.16 2.38 -9.67
CA ILE A 187 -0.82 3.22 -10.37
C ILE A 187 -0.51 3.28 -11.87
N ASP A 188 0.74 3.42 -12.27
CA ASP A 188 1.18 3.40 -13.67
C ASP A 188 0.85 2.07 -14.38
N LYS A 189 0.76 0.97 -13.63
CA LYS A 189 0.30 -0.34 -14.13
C LYS A 189 -1.21 -0.52 -14.08
N GLY A 190 -1.96 0.49 -13.64
CA GLY A 190 -3.42 0.48 -13.60
C GLY A 190 -4.02 -0.11 -12.31
N TRP A 191 -3.22 -0.25 -11.24
CA TRP A 191 -3.72 -0.69 -9.95
C TRP A 191 -4.25 0.46 -9.13
N ASP A 192 -5.45 0.29 -8.55
CA ASP A 192 -6.00 1.22 -7.56
C ASP A 192 -5.47 0.87 -6.16
N ILE A 193 -5.23 1.91 -5.34
CA ILE A 193 -4.91 1.76 -3.92
C ILE A 193 -6.13 2.19 -3.12
N TRP A 194 -6.66 1.30 -2.30
CA TRP A 194 -7.85 1.54 -1.50
C TRP A 194 -7.52 1.67 -0.02
N CYS A 195 -8.08 2.67 0.63
CA CYS A 195 -8.01 2.86 2.08
C CYS A 195 -9.41 2.78 2.70
N ASP A 196 -9.54 2.06 3.82
CA ASP A 196 -10.76 2.08 4.61
C ASP A 196 -10.54 2.95 5.87
N PRO A 197 -11.30 4.04 6.03
CA PRO A 197 -11.17 4.95 7.16
C PRO A 197 -11.43 4.30 8.52
N ARG A 198 -12.11 3.15 8.54
CA ARG A 198 -12.38 2.37 9.77
C ARG A 198 -11.19 1.53 10.23
N ILE A 199 -10.22 1.29 9.35
CA ILE A 199 -9.02 0.48 9.63
C ILE A 199 -7.90 1.39 10.12
N ARG A 200 -8.06 1.93 11.32
CA ARG A 200 -6.99 2.65 11.99
C ARG A 200 -6.12 1.69 12.80
N VAL A 201 -4.82 1.71 12.58
CA VAL A 201 -3.82 1.01 13.40
C VAL A 201 -2.97 1.99 14.19
N GLY A 202 -2.32 1.50 15.25
CA GLY A 202 -1.37 2.29 16.03
C GLY A 202 0.00 2.35 15.36
N HIS A 203 0.75 3.41 15.61
CA HIS A 203 2.13 3.58 15.16
C HIS A 203 2.97 3.97 16.37
N GLU A 204 3.77 3.06 16.88
CA GLU A 204 4.60 3.30 18.06
C GLU A 204 5.83 4.11 17.68
N LYS A 205 6.03 5.24 18.35
CA LYS A 205 7.24 6.05 18.21
C LYS A 205 7.89 6.26 19.56
N THR A 206 9.12 5.83 19.68
CA THR A 206 9.93 6.06 20.88
C THR A 206 10.66 7.39 20.74
N ARG A 207 10.42 8.32 21.66
CA ARG A 207 11.20 9.56 21.77
C ARG A 207 12.20 9.42 22.90
N ILE A 208 13.47 9.70 22.62
CA ILE A 208 14.47 9.95 23.64
C ILE A 208 14.43 11.45 23.90
N ILE A 209 14.02 11.83 25.12
CA ILE A 209 13.96 13.23 25.58
C ILE A 209 15.21 13.53 26.39
#